data_bd1ace606770592800b3b7c73e1722f1
#
_entry.id   bd1ace606770592800b3b7c73e1722f1
#
_cell.length_a   1.000
_cell.length_b   1.000
_cell.length_c   1.000
_cell.angle_alpha   90.00
_cell.angle_beta   90.00
_cell.angle_gamma   90.00
#
_symmetry.space_group_name_H-M   'P 1'
#
loop_
_entity.id
_entity.type
_entity.pdbx_description
1 polymer ?
#
loop_
_entity_poly.entity_id
_entity_poly.type
_entity_poly.pdbx_seq_one_letter_code
_entity_poly.pdbx_strand_id
1 'polypeptide(L)'
;MNILKGIFGAMCTPFQENGEGIDLKKYYSHIDDLLEAGVHGLVLCSGTGEYAYLTDEEKQTLITEGVKHINGRCLTIAQTTALSTNECIEKARAAEGAGASALMVMPPFLEPPSERGVIYHYEAIAKAVRVPIVMYNVPQQAAPLSEDTYRKLLAIENLDYIKDSSGDFLNLQKFIKTGGKVFCGIDSFAPFALMSGCTGMIWGAVNFMPHECVQLFNLIDEKKYQEAMDLWKLMEP
;
A
#
# COMPACT_ATOMS: atom_id res chain seq x y z
N MET A 1 11.45 5.32 -13.85
CA MET A 1 10.42 4.71 -12.96
C MET A 1 9.45 5.80 -12.52
N ASN A 2 8.15 5.53 -12.52
CA ASN A 2 7.16 6.47 -11.97
C ASN A 2 7.33 6.53 -10.45
N ILE A 3 7.32 7.75 -9.90
CA ILE A 3 7.42 7.95 -8.44
C ILE A 3 6.04 7.66 -7.83
N LEU A 4 5.99 6.76 -6.85
CA LEU A 4 4.77 6.54 -6.07
C LEU A 4 4.61 7.73 -5.11
N LYS A 5 3.61 8.57 -5.33
CA LYS A 5 3.27 9.74 -4.50
C LYS A 5 1.76 9.97 -4.54
N GLY A 6 1.19 10.41 -3.43
CA GLY A 6 -0.22 10.80 -3.37
C GLY A 6 -1.12 9.79 -2.67
N ILE A 7 -2.37 9.77 -3.06
CA ILE A 7 -3.41 8.93 -2.45
C ILE A 7 -3.54 7.62 -3.22
N PHE A 8 -3.33 6.52 -2.51
CA PHE A 8 -3.51 5.16 -3.01
C PHE A 8 -4.67 4.50 -2.26
N GLY A 9 -5.71 4.10 -2.98
CA GLY A 9 -6.85 3.39 -2.41
C GLY A 9 -6.51 1.93 -2.09
N ALA A 10 -6.57 1.55 -0.81
CA ALA A 10 -6.51 0.15 -0.41
C ALA A 10 -7.86 -0.48 -0.71
N MET A 11 -7.98 -1.14 -1.86
CA MET A 11 -9.26 -1.62 -2.40
C MET A 11 -9.92 -2.69 -1.56
N CYS A 12 -11.26 -2.60 -1.42
CA CYS A 12 -12.10 -3.68 -0.94
C CYS A 12 -12.24 -4.77 -2.02
N THR A 13 -12.53 -6.00 -1.59
CA THR A 13 -12.87 -7.11 -2.48
C THR A 13 -14.39 -7.31 -2.50
N PRO A 14 -15.08 -7.02 -3.61
CA PRO A 14 -16.50 -7.33 -3.73
C PRO A 14 -16.72 -8.84 -3.91
N PHE A 15 -17.58 -9.41 -3.09
CA PHE A 15 -18.03 -10.80 -3.22
C PHE A 15 -19.41 -10.87 -3.86
N GLN A 16 -19.74 -12.04 -4.44
CA GLN A 16 -21.08 -12.35 -4.92
C GLN A 16 -22.07 -12.39 -3.76
N GLU A 17 -23.36 -12.22 -4.04
CA GLU A 17 -24.42 -12.16 -3.00
C GLU A 17 -24.51 -13.40 -2.10
N ASN A 18 -24.13 -14.56 -2.64
CA ASN A 18 -24.06 -15.81 -1.88
C ASN A 18 -22.76 -15.96 -1.05
N GLY A 19 -21.83 -14.99 -1.16
CA GLY A 19 -20.51 -15.04 -0.53
C GLY A 19 -19.51 -15.99 -1.21
N GLU A 20 -19.91 -16.62 -2.34
CA GLU A 20 -19.05 -17.55 -3.07
C GLU A 20 -18.35 -16.85 -4.24
N GLY A 21 -17.08 -16.54 -4.06
CA GLY A 21 -16.23 -15.97 -5.10
C GLY A 21 -16.36 -14.46 -5.28
N ILE A 22 -15.48 -13.92 -6.12
CA ILE A 22 -15.33 -12.49 -6.36
C ILE A 22 -16.37 -12.01 -7.39
N ASP A 23 -16.99 -10.86 -7.15
CA ASP A 23 -17.81 -10.15 -8.14
C ASP A 23 -16.92 -9.20 -8.96
N LEU A 24 -16.35 -9.69 -10.04
CA LEU A 24 -15.49 -8.89 -10.92
C LEU A 24 -16.22 -7.69 -11.54
N LYS A 25 -17.54 -7.77 -11.75
CA LYS A 25 -18.29 -6.64 -12.29
C LYS A 25 -18.34 -5.47 -11.30
N LYS A 26 -18.62 -5.74 -10.03
CA LYS A 26 -18.57 -4.73 -8.97
C LYS A 26 -17.15 -4.25 -8.74
N TYR A 27 -16.14 -5.14 -8.86
CA TYR A 27 -14.74 -4.78 -8.74
C TYR A 27 -14.31 -3.76 -9.79
N TYR A 28 -14.67 -3.97 -11.06
CA TYR A 28 -14.37 -3.03 -12.14
C TYR A 28 -15.10 -1.70 -11.96
N SER A 29 -16.39 -1.72 -11.60
CA SER A 29 -17.13 -0.49 -11.33
C SER A 29 -16.48 0.31 -10.21
N HIS A 30 -16.07 -0.33 -9.13
CA HIS A 30 -15.39 0.35 -8.01
C HIS A 30 -14.03 0.92 -8.42
N ILE A 31 -13.25 0.22 -9.27
CA ILE A 31 -12.03 0.78 -9.85
C ILE A 31 -12.35 2.06 -10.63
N ASP A 32 -13.38 2.04 -11.49
CA ASP A 32 -13.73 3.19 -12.33
C ASP A 32 -14.19 4.38 -11.49
N ASP A 33 -14.98 4.17 -10.43
CA ASP A 33 -15.40 5.22 -9.49
C ASP A 33 -14.20 5.89 -8.80
N LEU A 34 -13.21 5.09 -8.37
CA LEU A 34 -12.00 5.60 -7.74
C LEU A 34 -11.10 6.37 -8.74
N LEU A 35 -11.02 5.89 -9.98
CA LEU A 35 -10.28 6.58 -11.03
C LEU A 35 -10.93 7.91 -11.41
N GLU A 36 -12.28 7.98 -11.45
CA GLU A 36 -13.01 9.23 -11.69
C GLU A 36 -12.76 10.26 -10.59
N ALA A 37 -12.62 9.81 -9.34
CA ALA A 37 -12.27 10.67 -8.22
C ALA A 37 -10.82 11.19 -8.25
N GLY A 38 -9.99 10.68 -9.17
CA GLY A 38 -8.63 11.15 -9.38
C GLY A 38 -7.59 10.60 -8.41
N VAL A 39 -7.79 9.38 -7.90
CA VAL A 39 -6.77 8.72 -7.06
C VAL A 39 -5.46 8.53 -7.82
N HIS A 40 -4.34 8.68 -7.13
CA HIS A 40 -3.00 8.54 -7.73
C HIS A 40 -2.61 7.08 -8.00
N GLY A 41 -3.23 6.16 -7.27
CA GLY A 41 -3.03 4.75 -7.46
C GLY A 41 -3.98 3.87 -6.64
N LEU A 42 -3.94 2.57 -6.91
CA LEU A 42 -4.75 1.56 -6.25
C LEU A 42 -3.85 0.45 -5.70
N VAL A 43 -4.15 0.00 -4.48
CA VAL A 43 -3.49 -1.16 -3.86
C VAL A 43 -4.43 -2.35 -3.97
N LEU A 44 -4.02 -3.31 -4.79
CA LEU A 44 -4.81 -4.48 -5.12
C LEU A 44 -4.54 -5.61 -4.13
N CYS A 45 -5.60 -6.27 -3.70
CA CYS A 45 -5.53 -7.46 -2.85
C CYS A 45 -4.79 -7.20 -1.51
N SER A 46 -5.11 -6.07 -0.83
CA SER A 46 -4.48 -5.71 0.45
C SER A 46 -5.29 -6.18 1.66
N GLY A 47 -4.88 -5.78 2.87
CA GLY A 47 -5.61 -6.09 4.10
C GLY A 47 -7.07 -5.61 4.07
N THR A 48 -7.34 -4.40 3.56
CA THR A 48 -8.70 -3.88 3.35
C THR A 48 -9.52 -4.76 2.39
N GLY A 49 -8.85 -5.38 1.41
CA GLY A 49 -9.46 -6.34 0.48
C GLY A 49 -9.48 -7.77 1.00
N GLU A 50 -9.31 -7.98 2.31
CA GLU A 50 -9.42 -9.28 2.99
C GLU A 50 -8.44 -10.35 2.49
N TYR A 51 -7.25 -9.91 2.03
CA TYR A 51 -6.27 -10.78 1.36
C TYR A 51 -5.95 -12.07 2.12
N ALA A 52 -5.97 -12.03 3.46
CA ALA A 52 -5.64 -13.18 4.30
C ALA A 52 -6.64 -14.32 4.18
N TYR A 53 -7.87 -14.03 3.76
CA TYR A 53 -8.99 -14.96 3.65
C TYR A 53 -9.25 -15.43 2.21
N LEU A 54 -8.58 -14.82 1.23
CA LEU A 54 -8.67 -15.18 -0.18
C LEU A 54 -7.77 -16.38 -0.50
N THR A 55 -8.22 -17.22 -1.40
CA THR A 55 -7.37 -18.26 -2.04
C THR A 55 -6.29 -17.60 -2.90
N ASP A 56 -5.25 -18.34 -3.22
CA ASP A 56 -4.19 -17.82 -4.09
C ASP A 56 -4.67 -17.53 -5.51
N GLU A 57 -5.65 -18.29 -5.99
CA GLU A 57 -6.29 -18.07 -7.29
C GLU A 57 -7.11 -16.76 -7.29
N GLU A 58 -7.86 -16.49 -6.24
CA GLU A 58 -8.60 -15.22 -6.07
C GLU A 58 -7.66 -14.01 -5.99
N LYS A 59 -6.57 -14.12 -5.23
CA LYS A 59 -5.53 -13.07 -5.14
C LYS A 59 -4.92 -12.77 -6.51
N GLN A 60 -4.55 -13.83 -7.24
CA GLN A 60 -3.99 -13.69 -8.59
C GLN A 60 -5.00 -13.06 -9.55
N THR A 61 -6.27 -13.46 -9.47
CA THR A 61 -7.36 -12.91 -10.28
C THR A 61 -7.55 -11.43 -10.02
N LEU A 62 -7.67 -11.00 -8.75
CA LEU A 62 -7.82 -9.58 -8.39
C LEU A 62 -6.66 -8.73 -8.89
N ILE A 63 -5.43 -9.21 -8.76
CA ILE A 63 -4.24 -8.48 -9.23
C ILE A 63 -4.25 -8.39 -10.76
N THR A 64 -4.41 -9.52 -11.46
CA THR A 64 -4.32 -9.57 -12.92
C THR A 64 -5.45 -8.79 -13.57
N GLU A 65 -6.70 -9.03 -13.15
CA GLU A 65 -7.86 -8.35 -13.72
C GLU A 65 -7.90 -6.87 -13.30
N GLY A 66 -7.46 -6.52 -12.07
CA GLY A 66 -7.34 -5.14 -11.64
C GLY A 66 -6.33 -4.36 -12.48
N VAL A 67 -5.11 -4.88 -12.65
CA VAL A 67 -4.08 -4.24 -13.49
C VAL A 67 -4.55 -4.07 -14.92
N LYS A 68 -5.14 -5.11 -15.49
CA LYS A 68 -5.69 -5.12 -16.86
C LYS A 68 -6.81 -4.08 -17.03
N HIS A 69 -7.76 -4.01 -16.07
CA HIS A 69 -8.87 -3.07 -16.14
C HIS A 69 -8.41 -1.61 -15.95
N ILE A 70 -7.49 -1.38 -15.01
CA ILE A 70 -6.88 -0.05 -14.79
C ILE A 70 -6.14 0.43 -16.04
N ASN A 71 -5.46 -0.46 -16.75
CA ASN A 71 -4.82 -0.21 -18.05
C ASN A 71 -3.97 1.09 -18.06
N GLY A 72 -3.16 1.29 -17.05
CA GLY A 72 -2.26 2.44 -16.93
C GLY A 72 -2.92 3.79 -16.59
N ARG A 73 -4.23 3.83 -16.30
CA ARG A 73 -4.95 5.05 -15.89
C ARG A 73 -4.48 5.60 -14.54
N CYS A 74 -3.96 4.73 -13.67
CA CYS A 74 -3.25 5.12 -12.45
C CYS A 74 -2.16 4.09 -12.11
N LEU A 75 -1.37 4.35 -11.06
CA LEU A 75 -0.37 3.41 -10.57
C LEU A 75 -1.02 2.28 -9.78
N THR A 76 -0.44 1.08 -9.85
CA THR A 76 -0.93 -0.10 -9.13
C THR A 76 0.12 -0.65 -8.19
N ILE A 77 -0.27 -0.96 -6.97
CA ILE A 77 0.55 -1.69 -5.99
C ILE A 77 -0.14 -3.03 -5.73
N ALA A 78 0.54 -4.14 -5.98
CA ALA A 78 0.02 -5.47 -5.68
C ALA A 78 0.57 -5.98 -4.34
N GLN A 79 -0.28 -6.43 -3.42
CA GLN A 79 0.18 -7.10 -2.22
C GLN A 79 0.57 -8.55 -2.54
N THR A 80 1.83 -8.90 -2.25
CA THR A 80 2.40 -10.21 -2.59
C THR A 80 2.98 -10.93 -1.37
N THR A 81 2.57 -10.52 -0.17
CA THR A 81 2.95 -11.14 1.10
C THR A 81 2.58 -12.62 1.13
N ALA A 82 3.48 -13.46 1.64
CA ALA A 82 3.25 -14.89 1.88
C ALA A 82 4.04 -15.34 3.11
N LEU A 83 3.81 -16.58 3.56
CA LEU A 83 4.49 -17.13 4.73
C LEU A 83 5.98 -17.36 4.51
N SER A 84 6.35 -17.80 3.32
CA SER A 84 7.76 -18.06 2.98
C SER A 84 8.31 -17.03 2.00
N THR A 85 9.62 -16.79 2.07
CA THR A 85 10.33 -15.90 1.12
C THR A 85 10.17 -16.38 -0.33
N ASN A 86 10.25 -17.69 -0.56
CA ASN A 86 10.13 -18.25 -1.91
C ASN A 86 8.73 -18.01 -2.50
N GLU A 87 7.70 -18.23 -1.72
CA GLU A 87 6.33 -17.95 -2.14
C GLU A 87 6.09 -16.46 -2.39
N CYS A 88 6.65 -15.58 -1.54
CA CYS A 88 6.65 -14.13 -1.81
C CYS A 88 7.30 -13.80 -3.16
N ILE A 89 8.43 -14.43 -3.50
CA ILE A 89 9.12 -14.22 -4.78
C ILE A 89 8.25 -14.69 -5.95
N GLU A 90 7.59 -15.84 -5.84
CA GLU A 90 6.69 -16.35 -6.88
C GLU A 90 5.53 -15.39 -7.14
N LYS A 91 4.86 -14.93 -6.06
CA LYS A 91 3.77 -13.95 -6.14
C LYS A 91 4.24 -12.60 -6.66
N ALA A 92 5.43 -12.16 -6.24
CA ALA A 92 6.04 -10.90 -6.70
C ALA A 92 6.29 -10.92 -8.22
N ARG A 93 6.87 -12.00 -8.73
CA ARG A 93 7.10 -12.19 -10.18
C ARG A 93 5.79 -12.25 -10.97
N ALA A 94 4.79 -12.94 -10.43
CA ALA A 94 3.48 -13.03 -11.07
C ALA A 94 2.81 -11.65 -11.16
N ALA A 95 2.84 -10.85 -10.09
CA ALA A 95 2.29 -9.50 -10.07
C ALA A 95 3.06 -8.54 -10.99
N GLU A 96 4.41 -8.58 -11.00
CA GLU A 96 5.22 -7.84 -11.96
C GLU A 96 4.89 -8.23 -13.40
N GLY A 97 4.78 -9.53 -13.68
CA GLY A 97 4.41 -10.06 -15.00
C GLY A 97 3.00 -9.65 -15.44
N ALA A 98 2.08 -9.44 -14.51
CA ALA A 98 0.75 -8.89 -14.78
C ALA A 98 0.79 -7.38 -15.07
N GLY A 99 1.90 -6.68 -14.79
CA GLY A 99 2.08 -5.25 -15.05
C GLY A 99 1.84 -4.35 -13.84
N ALA A 100 1.89 -4.88 -12.62
CA ALA A 100 1.85 -4.05 -11.41
C ALA A 100 2.99 -3.03 -11.40
N SER A 101 2.70 -1.77 -11.00
CA SER A 101 3.68 -0.69 -10.96
C SER A 101 4.64 -0.82 -9.78
N ALA A 102 4.20 -1.47 -8.71
CA ALA A 102 4.96 -1.74 -7.49
C ALA A 102 4.35 -2.93 -6.73
N LEU A 103 5.08 -3.43 -5.75
CA LEU A 103 4.63 -4.49 -4.86
C LEU A 103 4.51 -3.97 -3.43
N MET A 104 3.66 -4.59 -2.62
CA MET A 104 3.61 -4.36 -1.17
C MET A 104 3.84 -5.68 -0.45
N VAL A 105 4.81 -5.69 0.48
CA VAL A 105 5.25 -6.90 1.16
C VAL A 105 5.39 -6.62 2.65
N MET A 106 4.76 -7.45 3.50
CA MET A 106 5.03 -7.46 4.94
C MET A 106 6.32 -8.22 5.23
N PRO A 107 7.00 -7.92 6.34
CA PRO A 107 8.00 -8.82 6.89
C PRO A 107 7.39 -10.20 7.16
N PRO A 108 8.21 -11.26 7.33
CA PRO A 108 7.69 -12.55 7.77
C PRO A 108 6.87 -12.43 9.05
N PHE A 109 5.74 -13.13 9.09
CA PHE A 109 4.73 -13.05 10.14
C PHE A 109 4.45 -14.45 10.76
N LEU A 110 3.61 -14.52 11.81
CA LEU A 110 3.35 -15.65 12.70
C LEU A 110 4.52 -15.93 13.65
N GLU A 111 5.69 -16.29 13.15
CA GLU A 111 6.91 -16.47 13.92
C GLU A 111 7.97 -15.47 13.42
N PRO A 112 8.07 -14.29 14.05
CA PRO A 112 8.94 -13.23 13.55
C PRO A 112 10.42 -13.66 13.59
N PRO A 113 11.15 -13.53 12.47
CA PRO A 113 12.56 -13.87 12.43
C PRO A 113 13.41 -12.78 13.10
N SER A 114 14.70 -13.05 13.24
CA SER A 114 15.68 -12.02 13.63
C SER A 114 15.75 -10.90 12.57
N GLU A 115 16.31 -9.73 12.93
CA GLU A 115 16.55 -8.62 11.99
C GLU A 115 17.29 -9.09 10.71
N ARG A 116 18.29 -9.95 10.87
CA ARG A 116 19.01 -10.55 9.74
C ARG A 116 18.09 -11.33 8.81
N GLY A 117 17.12 -12.04 9.35
CA GLY A 117 16.11 -12.78 8.59
C GLY A 117 15.16 -11.84 7.83
N VAL A 118 14.75 -10.73 8.46
CA VAL A 118 13.95 -9.70 7.80
C VAL A 118 14.71 -9.08 6.63
N ILE A 119 15.97 -8.71 6.83
CA ILE A 119 16.82 -8.14 5.76
C ILE A 119 16.97 -9.14 4.61
N TYR A 120 17.29 -10.40 4.92
CA TYR A 120 17.40 -11.45 3.90
C TYR A 120 16.12 -11.62 3.09
N HIS A 121 14.96 -11.59 3.75
CA HIS A 121 13.65 -11.71 3.09
C HIS A 121 13.46 -10.62 2.03
N TYR A 122 13.61 -9.36 2.41
CA TYR A 122 13.45 -8.24 1.48
C TYR A 122 14.52 -8.22 0.38
N GLU A 123 15.77 -8.49 0.72
CA GLU A 123 16.86 -8.57 -0.24
C GLU A 123 16.62 -9.65 -1.31
N ALA A 124 16.14 -10.82 -0.90
CA ALA A 124 15.85 -11.92 -1.82
C ALA A 124 14.70 -11.57 -2.77
N ILE A 125 13.64 -10.90 -2.27
CA ILE A 125 12.52 -10.46 -3.11
C ILE A 125 12.98 -9.34 -4.05
N ALA A 126 13.73 -8.35 -3.58
CA ALA A 126 14.23 -7.23 -4.38
C ALA A 126 15.11 -7.70 -5.54
N LYS A 127 15.95 -8.72 -5.33
CA LYS A 127 16.75 -9.36 -6.40
C LYS A 127 15.91 -10.10 -7.44
N ALA A 128 14.68 -10.48 -7.13
CA ALA A 128 13.84 -11.30 -7.99
C ALA A 128 12.94 -10.48 -8.94
N VAL A 129 12.76 -9.18 -8.67
CA VAL A 129 11.89 -8.25 -9.41
C VAL A 129 12.59 -6.92 -9.69
N ARG A 130 12.02 -6.12 -10.60
CA ARG A 130 12.57 -4.79 -10.99
C ARG A 130 11.71 -3.63 -10.51
N VAL A 131 10.42 -3.89 -10.24
CA VAL A 131 9.50 -2.86 -9.74
C VAL A 131 9.80 -2.54 -8.28
N PRO A 132 9.53 -1.30 -7.81
CA PRO A 132 9.75 -0.95 -6.41
C PRO A 132 8.88 -1.77 -5.46
N ILE A 133 9.41 -1.99 -4.26
CA ILE A 133 8.73 -2.69 -3.18
C ILE A 133 8.41 -1.69 -2.08
N VAL A 134 7.12 -1.63 -1.70
CA VAL A 134 6.64 -0.93 -0.51
C VAL A 134 6.70 -1.91 0.65
N MET A 135 7.67 -1.74 1.52
CA MET A 135 7.79 -2.51 2.76
C MET A 135 6.62 -2.16 3.68
N TYR A 136 5.89 -3.16 4.16
CA TYR A 136 4.68 -2.89 4.94
C TYR A 136 4.92 -3.14 6.43
N ASN A 137 5.08 -2.06 7.19
CA ASN A 137 5.22 -2.10 8.65
C ASN A 137 3.83 -2.10 9.31
N VAL A 138 3.46 -3.25 9.86
CA VAL A 138 2.20 -3.49 10.59
C VAL A 138 2.48 -4.40 11.79
N PRO A 139 3.02 -3.85 12.90
CA PRO A 139 3.52 -4.64 14.04
C PRO A 139 2.46 -5.54 14.69
N GLN A 140 1.18 -5.26 14.48
CA GLN A 140 0.08 -6.08 14.97
C GLN A 140 -0.05 -7.43 14.25
N GLN A 141 0.60 -7.57 13.08
CA GLN A 141 0.48 -8.76 12.22
C GLN A 141 1.83 -9.40 11.87
N ALA A 142 2.92 -8.63 11.84
CA ALA A 142 4.22 -9.09 11.37
C ALA A 142 5.36 -8.55 12.23
N ALA A 143 6.60 -9.00 11.98
CA ALA A 143 7.79 -8.47 12.62
C ALA A 143 7.89 -6.94 12.43
N PRO A 144 8.04 -6.15 13.51
CA PRO A 144 8.14 -4.70 13.39
C PRO A 144 9.45 -4.30 12.66
N LEU A 145 9.34 -3.31 11.77
CA LEU A 145 10.51 -2.68 11.18
C LEU A 145 10.98 -1.54 12.10
N SER A 146 12.21 -1.64 12.57
CA SER A 146 12.85 -0.52 13.27
C SER A 146 13.40 0.52 12.30
N GLU A 147 13.66 1.74 12.79
CA GLU A 147 14.36 2.77 12.00
C GLU A 147 15.71 2.24 11.46
N ASP A 148 16.49 1.55 12.30
CA ASP A 148 17.78 1.00 11.91
C ASP A 148 17.66 -0.09 10.83
N THR A 149 16.67 -0.97 10.96
CA THR A 149 16.38 -1.98 9.93
C THR A 149 15.99 -1.31 8.62
N TYR A 150 15.12 -0.29 8.67
CA TYR A 150 14.71 0.44 7.46
C TYR A 150 15.90 1.14 6.79
N ARG A 151 16.80 1.78 7.56
CA ARG A 151 18.02 2.38 7.02
C ARG A 151 18.91 1.37 6.28
N LYS A 152 19.04 0.15 6.81
CA LYS A 152 19.79 -0.93 6.15
C LYS A 152 19.11 -1.37 4.86
N LEU A 153 17.79 -1.46 4.85
CA LEU A 153 16.99 -1.84 3.68
C LEU A 153 17.03 -0.79 2.56
N LEU A 154 17.07 0.51 2.89
CA LEU A 154 17.21 1.60 1.93
C LEU A 154 18.51 1.53 1.10
N ALA A 155 19.53 0.79 1.54
CA ALA A 155 20.75 0.58 0.77
C ALA A 155 20.60 -0.48 -0.35
N ILE A 156 19.46 -1.17 -0.39
CA ILE A 156 19.16 -2.22 -1.36
C ILE A 156 18.29 -1.61 -2.48
N GLU A 157 18.65 -1.84 -3.73
CA GLU A 157 17.88 -1.39 -4.89
C GLU A 157 16.42 -1.86 -4.81
N ASN A 158 15.48 -1.04 -5.24
CA ASN A 158 14.02 -1.25 -5.21
C ASN A 158 13.34 -1.19 -3.84
N LEU A 159 14.06 -0.93 -2.74
CA LEU A 159 13.52 -0.84 -1.37
C LEU A 159 13.43 0.60 -0.86
N ASP A 160 12.91 1.53 -1.66
CA ASP A 160 12.81 2.95 -1.30
C ASP A 160 11.59 3.30 -0.43
N TYR A 161 10.56 2.47 -0.46
CA TYR A 161 9.24 2.79 0.08
C TYR A 161 8.91 1.96 1.32
N ILE A 162 8.24 2.61 2.28
CA ILE A 162 7.60 1.95 3.41
C ILE A 162 6.17 2.45 3.56
N LYS A 163 5.23 1.55 3.84
CA LYS A 163 3.92 1.88 4.40
C LYS A 163 3.96 1.61 5.89
N ASP A 164 3.72 2.63 6.70
CA ASP A 164 3.63 2.46 8.16
C ASP A 164 2.18 2.49 8.65
N SER A 165 1.75 1.39 9.25
CA SER A 165 0.45 1.21 9.93
C SER A 165 0.63 0.82 11.39
N SER A 166 1.73 1.24 12.02
CA SER A 166 2.01 0.93 13.43
C SER A 166 1.06 1.60 14.42
N GLY A 167 0.48 2.75 14.03
CA GLY A 167 -0.26 3.62 14.96
C GLY A 167 0.65 4.47 15.86
N ASP A 168 1.97 4.43 15.65
CA ASP A 168 2.96 5.24 16.37
C ASP A 168 3.44 6.40 15.47
N PHE A 169 2.89 7.59 15.71
CA PHE A 169 3.23 8.79 14.94
C PHE A 169 4.69 9.22 15.10
N LEU A 170 5.30 8.97 16.27
CA LEU A 170 6.72 9.27 16.48
C LEU A 170 7.60 8.33 15.65
N ASN A 171 7.22 7.07 15.55
CA ASN A 171 7.93 6.09 14.70
C ASN A 171 7.79 6.45 13.22
N LEU A 172 6.59 6.86 12.78
CA LEU A 172 6.38 7.38 11.42
C LEU A 172 7.35 8.52 11.09
N GLN A 173 7.50 9.49 12.01
CA GLN A 173 8.44 10.61 11.84
C GLN A 173 9.91 10.15 11.77
N LYS A 174 10.29 9.10 12.50
CA LYS A 174 11.64 8.51 12.39
C LYS A 174 11.87 7.95 10.99
N PHE A 175 10.90 7.21 10.42
CA PHE A 175 11.00 6.72 9.05
C PHE A 175 11.16 7.87 8.04
N ILE A 176 10.38 8.95 8.16
CA ILE A 176 10.52 10.13 7.29
C ILE A 176 11.94 10.70 7.36
N LYS A 177 12.52 10.80 8.55
CA LYS A 177 13.88 11.34 8.75
C LYS A 177 14.99 10.45 8.16
N THR A 178 14.72 9.21 7.80
CA THR A 178 15.71 8.35 7.13
C THR A 178 16.04 8.82 5.71
N GLY A 179 15.15 9.63 5.10
CA GLY A 179 15.22 10.02 3.68
C GLY A 179 14.52 9.05 2.74
N GLY A 180 13.97 7.93 3.25
CA GLY A 180 13.13 7.03 2.47
C GLY A 180 11.74 7.61 2.21
N LYS A 181 10.99 6.97 1.32
CA LYS A 181 9.65 7.39 0.89
C LYS A 181 8.60 6.69 1.76
N VAL A 182 7.86 7.45 2.55
CA VAL A 182 6.96 6.92 3.57
C VAL A 182 5.50 7.16 3.19
N PHE A 183 4.72 6.09 3.13
CA PHE A 183 3.25 6.14 3.12
C PHE A 183 2.72 5.92 4.53
N CYS A 184 1.78 6.75 4.96
CA CYS A 184 1.02 6.48 6.16
C CYS A 184 -0.19 5.59 5.82
N GLY A 185 -0.45 4.60 6.67
CA GLY A 185 -1.59 3.68 6.54
C GLY A 185 -2.60 3.79 7.68
N ILE A 186 -2.53 4.88 8.47
CA ILE A 186 -3.47 5.17 9.57
C ILE A 186 -4.33 6.36 9.19
N ASP A 187 -5.63 6.13 9.09
CA ASP A 187 -6.61 7.10 8.60
C ASP A 187 -6.61 8.39 9.45
N SER A 188 -6.66 8.26 10.78
CA SER A 188 -6.67 9.39 11.70
C SER A 188 -5.39 10.24 11.71
N PHE A 189 -4.32 9.77 11.08
CA PHE A 189 -3.07 10.55 10.96
C PHE A 189 -2.98 11.35 9.67
N ALA A 190 -3.93 11.21 8.74
CA ALA A 190 -3.79 11.67 7.36
C ALA A 190 -3.24 13.10 7.20
N PRO A 191 -3.87 14.17 7.72
CA PRO A 191 -3.34 15.52 7.51
C PRO A 191 -1.98 15.72 8.17
N PHE A 192 -1.79 15.17 9.37
CA PHE A 192 -0.55 15.34 10.13
C PHE A 192 0.63 14.58 9.49
N ALA A 193 0.38 13.38 8.98
CA ALA A 193 1.37 12.57 8.27
C ALA A 193 1.80 13.25 6.98
N LEU A 194 0.87 13.74 6.18
CA LEU A 194 1.17 14.46 4.94
C LEU A 194 1.93 15.76 5.21
N MET A 195 1.51 16.57 6.20
CA MET A 195 2.22 17.78 6.61
C MET A 195 3.62 17.48 7.19
N SER A 196 3.83 16.30 7.76
CA SER A 196 5.14 15.87 8.28
C SER A 196 6.09 15.37 7.19
N GLY A 197 5.65 15.28 5.94
CA GLY A 197 6.47 14.89 4.80
C GLY A 197 6.30 13.43 4.33
N CYS A 198 5.22 12.77 4.70
CA CYS A 198 4.85 11.51 4.05
C CYS A 198 4.69 11.71 2.54
N THR A 199 5.15 10.73 1.77
CA THR A 199 5.01 10.70 0.31
C THR A 199 3.55 10.63 -0.13
N GLY A 200 2.70 10.06 0.71
CA GLY A 200 1.27 9.91 0.50
C GLY A 200 0.60 9.03 1.55
N MET A 201 -0.60 8.62 1.23
CA MET A 201 -1.40 7.69 2.04
C MET A 201 -1.67 6.42 1.25
N ILE A 202 -1.64 5.27 1.93
CA ILE A 202 -2.29 4.05 1.45
C ILE A 202 -3.50 3.83 2.35
N TRP A 203 -4.70 4.15 1.88
CA TRP A 203 -5.81 4.57 2.70
C TRP A 203 -7.10 3.78 2.44
N GLY A 204 -7.74 3.31 3.50
CA GLY A 204 -9.02 2.59 3.43
C GLY A 204 -10.21 3.50 3.15
N ALA A 205 -10.22 4.73 3.71
CA ALA A 205 -11.27 5.72 3.55
C ALA A 205 -11.55 6.09 2.08
N VAL A 206 -10.57 5.90 1.19
CA VAL A 206 -10.73 6.11 -0.26
C VAL A 206 -11.90 5.32 -0.86
N ASN A 207 -12.27 4.17 -0.27
CA ASN A 207 -13.37 3.35 -0.79
C ASN A 207 -14.76 3.98 -0.63
N PHE A 208 -14.92 5.02 0.20
CA PHE A 208 -16.22 5.66 0.46
C PHE A 208 -16.19 7.19 0.45
N MET A 209 -15.01 7.83 0.50
CA MET A 209 -14.84 9.28 0.37
C MET A 209 -13.61 9.62 -0.49
N PRO A 210 -13.53 9.11 -1.75
CA PRO A 210 -12.34 9.24 -2.57
C PRO A 210 -12.04 10.70 -2.97
N HIS A 211 -13.05 11.49 -3.26
CA HIS A 211 -12.87 12.90 -3.65
C HIS A 211 -12.26 13.73 -2.51
N GLU A 212 -12.77 13.57 -1.28
CA GLU A 212 -12.28 14.26 -0.10
C GLU A 212 -10.84 13.84 0.21
N CYS A 213 -10.51 12.55 0.09
CA CYS A 213 -9.15 12.05 0.28
C CYS A 213 -8.16 12.69 -0.70
N VAL A 214 -8.52 12.76 -1.98
CA VAL A 214 -7.69 13.41 -3.02
C VAL A 214 -7.61 14.91 -2.77
N GLN A 215 -8.72 15.57 -2.45
CA GLN A 215 -8.75 17.00 -2.15
C GLN A 215 -7.86 17.35 -0.96
N LEU A 216 -7.93 16.57 0.13
CA LEU A 216 -7.08 16.77 1.31
C LEU A 216 -5.59 16.74 0.95
N PHE A 217 -5.19 15.75 0.15
CA PHE A 217 -3.81 15.64 -0.32
C PHE A 217 -3.40 16.88 -1.14
N ASN A 218 -4.23 17.28 -2.10
CA ASN A 218 -3.94 18.43 -2.97
C ASN A 218 -3.80 19.73 -2.17
N LEU A 219 -4.69 19.98 -1.22
CA LEU A 219 -4.63 21.16 -0.36
C LEU A 219 -3.33 21.21 0.46
N ILE A 220 -2.87 20.05 0.96
CA ILE A 220 -1.61 19.97 1.71
C ILE A 220 -0.40 20.14 0.79
N ASP A 221 -0.39 19.52 -0.40
CA ASP A 221 0.69 19.65 -1.38
C ASP A 221 0.81 21.12 -1.88
N GLU A 222 -0.33 21.82 -2.00
CA GLU A 222 -0.40 23.26 -2.30
C GLU A 222 -0.14 24.16 -1.08
N LYS A 223 0.14 23.61 0.10
CA LYS A 223 0.37 24.33 1.37
C LYS A 223 -0.83 25.15 1.88
N LYS A 224 -2.03 24.80 1.46
CA LYS A 224 -3.30 25.37 1.92
C LYS A 224 -3.77 24.71 3.23
N TYR A 225 -2.93 24.78 4.25
CA TYR A 225 -3.11 24.00 5.49
C TYR A 225 -4.39 24.32 6.25
N GLN A 226 -4.85 25.57 6.23
CA GLN A 226 -6.11 25.93 6.92
C GLN A 226 -7.30 25.27 6.20
N GLU A 227 -7.37 25.35 4.88
CA GLU A 227 -8.42 24.72 4.09
C GLU A 227 -8.40 23.20 4.23
N ALA A 228 -7.19 22.60 4.26
CA ALA A 228 -7.04 21.18 4.52
C ALA A 228 -7.58 20.76 5.89
N MET A 229 -7.31 21.53 6.94
CA MET A 229 -7.82 21.23 8.29
C MET A 229 -9.32 21.48 8.42
N ASP A 230 -9.88 22.42 7.69
CA ASP A 230 -11.33 22.65 7.67
C ASP A 230 -12.05 21.51 6.93
N LEU A 231 -11.50 21.02 5.82
CA LEU A 231 -11.98 19.79 5.15
C LEU A 231 -11.86 18.59 6.09
N TRP A 232 -10.70 18.42 6.75
CA TRP A 232 -10.47 17.29 7.65
C TRP A 232 -11.50 17.18 8.77
N LYS A 233 -11.90 18.29 9.37
CA LYS A 233 -12.95 18.33 10.41
C LYS A 233 -14.31 17.80 9.92
N LEU A 234 -14.57 17.87 8.60
CA LEU A 234 -15.79 17.32 8.00
C LEU A 234 -15.66 15.83 7.67
N MET A 235 -14.42 15.36 7.45
CA MET A 235 -14.11 13.95 7.14
C MET A 235 -14.00 13.10 8.39
N GLU A 236 -13.56 13.67 9.50
CA GLU A 236 -13.41 12.97 10.78
C GLU A 236 -14.79 12.81 11.43
N PRO A 237 -15.20 11.57 11.82
CA PRO A 237 -16.49 11.30 12.46
C PRO A 237 -16.59 11.83 13.89
#